data_23fac4fd57b345b612b5d2688890a5a4
#
_entry.id   23fac4fd57b345b612b5d2688890a5a4
#
_cell.length_a   1.000
_cell.length_b   1.000
_cell.length_c   1.000
_cell.angle_alpha   90.00
_cell.angle_beta   90.00
_cell.angle_gamma   90.00
#
_symmetry.space_group_name_H-M   'P 1'
#
loop_
_entity.id
_entity.type
_entity.pdbx_description
1 polymer ?
#
loop_
_entity_poly.entity_id
_entity_poly.type
_entity_poly.pdbx_seq_one_letter_code
_entity_poly.pdbx_strand_id
1 'polypeptide(L)'
;MQQLRDFLQAEKAAGKAIFPPGALIFNALNSTPLDKVRVVIIGQDPYHGPGQAHGLSFSVPPGVRTPPSLRNIFKEINRDLGLPIPQHGCLQSWAEQGVL
;
A
#
# COMPACT_ATOMS: atom_id res chain seq x y z
N MET A 1 -17.61 -3.82 -11.58
CA MET A 1 -17.47 -3.36 -10.16
C MET A 1 -18.52 -3.96 -9.24
N GLN A 2 -19.79 -4.06 -9.70
CA GLN A 2 -20.85 -4.64 -8.86
C GLN A 2 -20.57 -6.09 -8.47
N GLN A 3 -20.10 -6.91 -9.40
CA GLN A 3 -19.78 -8.31 -9.14
C GLN A 3 -18.65 -8.43 -8.11
N LEU A 4 -17.62 -7.61 -8.21
CA LEU A 4 -16.53 -7.61 -7.24
C LEU A 4 -17.01 -7.17 -5.86
N ARG A 5 -17.84 -6.14 -5.81
CA ARG A 5 -18.42 -5.67 -4.56
C ARG A 5 -19.24 -6.76 -3.88
N ASP A 6 -20.11 -7.44 -4.66
CA ASP A 6 -20.94 -8.52 -4.14
C ASP A 6 -20.09 -9.69 -3.63
N PHE A 7 -19.02 -10.03 -4.36
CA PHE A 7 -18.08 -11.08 -3.95
C PHE A 7 -17.43 -10.73 -2.62
N LEU A 8 -16.91 -9.50 -2.48
CA LEU A 8 -16.25 -9.07 -1.24
C LEU A 8 -17.22 -9.04 -0.06
N GLN A 9 -18.47 -8.62 -0.28
CA GLN A 9 -19.48 -8.63 0.77
C GLN A 9 -19.80 -10.05 1.22
N ALA A 10 -19.88 -10.99 0.28
CA ALA A 10 -20.11 -12.40 0.59
C ALA A 10 -18.95 -13.00 1.38
N GLU A 11 -17.71 -12.67 1.02
CA GLU A 11 -16.53 -13.15 1.73
C GLU A 11 -16.48 -12.61 3.17
N LYS A 12 -16.84 -11.35 3.38
CA LYS A 12 -16.95 -10.78 4.73
C LYS A 12 -18.03 -11.47 5.55
N ALA A 13 -19.18 -11.73 4.94
CA ALA A 13 -20.29 -12.41 5.61
C ALA A 13 -19.90 -13.84 6.01
N ALA A 14 -18.98 -14.47 5.27
CA ALA A 14 -18.45 -15.79 5.59
C ALA A 14 -17.37 -15.75 6.70
N GLY A 15 -17.06 -14.60 7.26
CA GLY A 15 -16.09 -14.44 8.33
C GLY A 15 -14.64 -14.38 7.88
N LYS A 16 -14.39 -14.21 6.59
CA LYS A 16 -13.02 -14.12 6.07
C LYS A 16 -12.44 -12.73 6.29
N ALA A 17 -11.15 -12.68 6.62
CA ALA A 17 -10.41 -11.44 6.73
C ALA A 17 -10.00 -10.98 5.34
N ILE A 18 -10.33 -9.72 4.99
CA ILE A 18 -10.02 -9.11 3.70
C ILE A 18 -9.11 -7.91 3.94
N PHE A 19 -8.03 -7.83 3.15
CA PHE A 19 -7.07 -6.74 3.27
C PHE A 19 -6.94 -6.00 1.92
N PRO A 20 -6.77 -4.68 1.93
CA PRO A 20 -6.84 -3.76 3.08
C PRO A 20 -8.29 -3.59 3.58
N PRO A 21 -8.50 -2.91 4.73
CA PRO A 21 -9.84 -2.56 5.18
C PRO A 21 -10.63 -1.81 4.11
N GLY A 22 -11.96 -1.97 4.10
CA GLY A 22 -12.80 -1.44 3.04
C GLY A 22 -12.60 0.04 2.74
N ALA A 23 -12.40 0.86 3.78
CA ALA A 23 -12.17 2.30 3.61
C ALA A 23 -10.85 2.61 2.88
N LEU A 24 -9.92 1.68 2.81
CA LEU A 24 -8.58 1.88 2.26
C LEU A 24 -8.35 1.16 0.92
N ILE A 25 -9.35 0.45 0.39
CA ILE A 25 -9.20 -0.29 -0.86
C ILE A 25 -8.75 0.64 -2.01
N PHE A 26 -9.30 1.84 -2.08
CA PHE A 26 -8.95 2.81 -3.13
C PHE A 26 -8.02 3.92 -2.62
N ASN A 27 -7.28 3.67 -1.55
CA ASN A 27 -6.42 4.69 -0.95
C ASN A 27 -5.39 5.25 -1.96
N ALA A 28 -4.82 4.41 -2.80
CA ALA A 28 -3.87 4.87 -3.82
C ALA A 28 -4.51 5.91 -4.76
N LEU A 29 -5.69 5.59 -5.29
CA LEU A 29 -6.40 6.47 -6.21
C LEU A 29 -6.87 7.75 -5.52
N ASN A 30 -7.28 7.65 -4.26
CA ASN A 30 -7.72 8.81 -3.49
C ASN A 30 -6.54 9.72 -3.12
N SER A 31 -5.37 9.15 -2.86
CA SER A 31 -4.19 9.91 -2.43
C SER A 31 -3.44 10.55 -3.59
N THR A 32 -3.52 9.95 -4.79
CA THR A 32 -2.80 10.43 -5.96
C THR A 32 -3.78 10.58 -7.13
N PRO A 33 -4.40 11.77 -7.29
CA PRO A 33 -5.29 12.02 -8.42
C PRO A 33 -4.57 11.82 -9.75
N LEU A 34 -5.31 11.41 -10.78
CA LEU A 34 -4.76 11.05 -12.08
C LEU A 34 -3.87 12.16 -12.67
N ASP A 35 -4.27 13.40 -12.53
CA ASP A 35 -3.51 14.55 -13.06
C ASP A 35 -2.22 14.85 -12.28
N LYS A 36 -2.04 14.21 -11.13
CA LYS A 36 -0.86 14.39 -10.28
C LYS A 36 0.11 13.21 -10.35
N VAL A 37 -0.26 12.14 -11.05
CA VAL A 37 0.57 10.92 -11.12
C VAL A 37 1.86 11.21 -11.87
N ARG A 38 2.99 10.88 -11.25
CA ARG A 38 4.32 10.98 -11.83
C ARG A 38 4.99 9.61 -11.97
N VAL A 39 4.69 8.69 -11.06
CA VAL A 39 5.24 7.34 -11.04
C VAL A 39 4.12 6.38 -10.63
N VAL A 40 4.08 5.21 -11.25
CA VAL A 40 3.15 4.14 -10.90
C VAL A 40 3.94 2.94 -10.41
N ILE A 41 3.59 2.44 -9.23
CA ILE A 41 4.17 1.21 -8.68
C ILE A 41 3.08 0.14 -8.68
N ILE A 42 3.32 -0.97 -9.36
CA ILE A 42 2.39 -2.07 -9.42
C ILE A 42 2.97 -3.25 -8.64
N GLY A 43 2.29 -3.63 -7.56
CA GLY A 43 2.62 -4.84 -6.82
C GLY A 43 1.79 -6.01 -7.30
N GLN A 44 2.17 -7.22 -6.86
CA GLN A 44 1.45 -8.44 -7.22
C GLN A 44 0.24 -8.64 -6.32
N ASP A 45 0.46 -8.72 -5.02
CA ASP A 45 -0.58 -9.00 -4.03
C ASP A 45 -0.45 -8.05 -2.85
N PRO A 46 -1.57 -7.70 -2.20
CA PRO A 46 -1.49 -6.93 -0.95
C PRO A 46 -0.89 -7.79 0.16
N TYR A 47 -0.36 -7.14 1.20
CA TYR A 47 0.08 -7.84 2.39
C TYR A 47 -1.08 -8.59 3.01
N HIS A 48 -0.80 -9.78 3.56
CA HIS A 48 -1.82 -10.64 4.17
C HIS A 48 -1.76 -10.68 5.70
N GLY A 49 -0.83 -9.95 6.31
CA GLY A 49 -0.77 -9.83 7.76
C GLY A 49 -1.77 -8.80 8.28
N PRO A 50 -2.40 -9.05 9.45
CA PRO A 50 -3.32 -8.08 10.02
C PRO A 50 -2.66 -6.71 10.20
N GLY A 51 -3.35 -5.65 9.77
CA GLY A 51 -2.88 -4.29 9.93
C GLY A 51 -1.75 -3.85 8.99
N GLN A 52 -1.33 -4.70 8.03
CA GLN A 52 -0.23 -4.35 7.11
C GLN A 52 -0.69 -3.58 5.89
N ALA A 53 -1.66 -4.10 5.14
CA ALA A 53 -2.14 -3.45 3.93
C ALA A 53 -3.00 -2.23 4.26
N HIS A 54 -2.73 -1.09 3.61
CA HIS A 54 -3.57 0.10 3.76
C HIS A 54 -3.82 0.82 2.43
N GLY A 55 -3.71 0.10 1.33
CA GLY A 55 -4.11 0.58 0.01
C GLY A 55 -3.03 1.27 -0.80
N LEU A 56 -1.79 1.25 -0.36
CA LEU A 56 -0.63 1.77 -1.09
C LEU A 56 0.39 0.65 -1.29
N SER A 57 0.86 0.46 -2.53
CA SER A 57 1.82 -0.60 -2.85
C SER A 57 3.05 -0.58 -1.95
N PHE A 58 3.38 -1.72 -1.37
CA PHE A 58 4.51 -1.94 -0.47
C PHE A 58 4.44 -1.21 0.86
N SER A 59 3.53 -0.27 1.04
CA SER A 59 3.42 0.57 2.22
C SER A 59 2.71 -0.16 3.37
N VAL A 60 3.08 0.19 4.60
CA VAL A 60 2.37 -0.22 5.81
C VAL A 60 2.07 1.02 6.65
N PRO A 61 1.03 0.96 7.52
CA PRO A 61 0.73 2.09 8.39
C PRO A 61 1.90 2.42 9.34
N PRO A 62 1.98 3.66 9.84
CA PRO A 62 2.96 4.01 10.87
C PRO A 62 2.83 3.06 12.07
N GLY A 63 3.96 2.69 12.66
CA GLY A 63 4.00 1.79 13.81
C GLY A 63 3.98 0.31 13.45
N VAL A 64 3.74 -0.04 12.19
CA VAL A 64 3.81 -1.42 11.72
C VAL A 64 5.24 -1.71 11.25
N ARG A 65 5.75 -2.90 11.59
CA ARG A 65 7.09 -3.31 11.20
C ARG A 65 7.23 -3.30 9.68
N THR A 66 8.31 -2.70 9.18
CA THR A 66 8.59 -2.64 7.74
C THR A 66 8.78 -4.05 7.17
N PRO A 67 7.96 -4.46 6.19
CA PRO A 67 8.11 -5.79 5.59
C PRO A 67 9.41 -5.95 4.81
N PRO A 68 9.87 -7.20 4.60
CA PRO A 68 11.15 -7.45 3.90
C PRO A 68 11.22 -6.85 2.50
N SER A 69 10.14 -6.90 1.72
CA SER A 69 10.12 -6.35 0.37
C SER A 69 10.33 -4.85 0.37
N LEU A 70 9.67 -4.12 1.27
CA LEU A 70 9.85 -2.68 1.40
C LEU A 70 11.24 -2.35 1.94
N ARG A 71 11.73 -3.16 2.86
CA ARG A 71 13.08 -2.98 3.38
C ARG A 71 14.12 -3.08 2.29
N ASN A 72 13.93 -3.99 1.35
CA ASN A 72 14.83 -4.12 0.19
C ASN A 72 14.77 -2.89 -0.72
N ILE A 73 13.58 -2.32 -0.92
CA ILE A 73 13.43 -1.07 -1.68
C ILE A 73 14.20 0.06 -1.00
N PHE A 74 14.07 0.20 0.31
CA PHE A 74 14.81 1.23 1.06
C PHE A 74 16.33 1.03 0.99
N LYS A 75 16.79 -0.22 1.06
CA LYS A 75 18.22 -0.53 0.91
C LYS A 75 18.74 -0.08 -0.45
N GLU A 76 17.97 -0.33 -1.50
CA GLU A 76 18.39 0.04 -2.85
C GLU A 76 18.42 1.55 -3.03
N ILE A 77 17.45 2.28 -2.49
CA ILE A 77 17.45 3.74 -2.52
C ILE A 77 18.67 4.30 -1.79
N ASN A 78 19.00 3.71 -0.64
CA ASN A 78 20.19 4.11 0.12
C ASN A 78 21.47 3.84 -0.67
N ARG A 79 21.57 2.66 -1.29
CA ARG A 79 22.74 2.27 -2.09
C ARG A 79 22.93 3.18 -3.30
N ASP A 80 21.84 3.48 -4.01
CA ASP A 80 21.91 4.24 -5.26
C ASP A 80 22.03 5.74 -5.06
N LEU A 81 21.24 6.29 -4.15
CA LEU A 81 21.12 7.74 -3.95
C LEU A 81 21.74 8.26 -2.64
N GLY A 82 22.20 7.37 -1.77
CA GLY A 82 22.77 7.75 -0.49
C GLY A 82 21.76 8.33 0.51
N LEU A 83 20.46 8.15 0.25
CA LEU A 83 19.43 8.67 1.15
C LEU A 83 19.30 7.80 2.39
N PRO A 84 18.99 8.41 3.56
CA PRO A 84 18.82 7.64 4.79
C PRO A 84 17.67 6.64 4.67
N ILE A 85 17.80 5.48 5.32
CA ILE A 85 16.73 4.49 5.38
C ILE A 85 15.68 4.98 6.37
N PRO A 86 14.39 5.10 5.95
CA PRO A 86 13.34 5.52 6.87
C PRO A 86 13.15 4.51 8.01
N GLN A 87 12.72 5.00 9.17
CA GLN A 87 12.45 4.16 10.33
C GLN A 87 11.01 3.63 10.36
N HIS A 88 10.18 4.05 9.42
CA HIS A 88 8.81 3.56 9.26
C HIS A 88 8.56 3.13 7.82
N GLY A 89 7.51 2.34 7.62
CA GLY A 89 7.17 1.81 6.30
C GLY A 89 5.97 2.49 5.65
N CYS A 90 5.54 3.65 6.13
CA CYS A 90 4.41 4.36 5.55
C CYS A 90 4.87 5.22 4.38
N LEU A 91 4.32 4.96 3.19
CA LEU A 91 4.67 5.67 1.96
C LEU A 91 3.63 6.72 1.57
N GLN A 92 2.80 7.16 2.51
CA GLN A 92 1.78 8.18 2.23
C GLN A 92 2.39 9.45 1.62
N SER A 93 3.56 9.87 2.10
CA SER A 93 4.25 11.04 1.57
C SER A 93 4.69 10.85 0.12
N TRP A 94 4.98 9.61 -0.29
CA TRP A 94 5.28 9.31 -1.69
C TRP A 94 4.04 9.50 -2.55
N ALA A 95 2.89 8.98 -2.08
CA ALA A 95 1.62 9.13 -2.80
C ALA A 95 1.27 10.61 -2.98
N GLU A 96 1.50 11.43 -1.96
CA GLU A 96 1.25 12.87 -2.02
C GLU A 96 2.15 13.58 -3.02
N GLN A 97 3.28 12.99 -3.37
CA GLN A 97 4.22 13.51 -4.36
C GLN A 97 3.99 12.96 -5.76
N GLY A 98 2.96 12.17 -5.97
CA GLY A 98 2.61 11.66 -7.28
C GLY A 98 3.01 10.21 -7.53
N VAL A 99 3.32 9.43 -6.49
CA VAL A 99 3.61 8.00 -6.63
C VAL A 99 2.33 7.22 -6.38
N LEU A 100 1.76 6.66 -7.45
CA LEU A 100 0.54 5.85 -7.42
C LEU A 100 0.87 4.38 -7.19
#